data_8fa888727fc04e72914bcaec691d6840
#
_entry.id   8fa888727fc04e72914bcaec691d6840
#
_cell.length_a   1.000
_cell.length_b   1.000
_cell.length_c   1.000
_cell.angle_alpha   90.00
_cell.angle_beta   90.00
_cell.angle_gamma   90.00
#
_symmetry.space_group_name_H-M   'P 1'
#
loop_
_entity.id
_entity.type
_entity.pdbx_description
1 polymer ?
#
loop_
_entity_poly.entity_id
_entity_poly.type
_entity_poly.pdbx_seq_one_letter_code
_entity_poly.pdbx_strand_id
1 'polypeptide(L)'
;RNYGVERANGEYMLILDSDCIIPENYLKEVEAELQREKADAFGGPDRAHHSFTDVQKAINYAMTSFFTTGGIRGGKKKLDKFYPRSFNMGVRKDVYQTLGGFSKMRFGEDIDFSIRIFKGGYVCRLFPEAWVWHKRRTDLKKFFKQVHNSGIARINLYKKYPESLKLVHMLPAVFTLGVVFLLLLFMVGLGLMAFNWLGIM
;
A
#
# COMPACT_ATOMS: atom_id res chain seq x y z
N ARG A 1 11.47 -8.28 12.20
CA ARG A 1 12.14 -7.11 11.61
C ARG A 1 12.98 -6.40 12.69
N ASN A 2 12.40 -5.93 13.81
CA ASN A 2 13.14 -5.21 14.86
C ASN A 2 14.38 -6.01 15.32
N TYR A 3 14.22 -7.30 15.65
CA TYR A 3 15.30 -8.18 16.04
C TYR A 3 16.45 -8.27 15.02
N GLY A 4 16.14 -8.24 13.72
CA GLY A 4 17.16 -8.23 12.67
C GLY A 4 17.94 -6.91 12.62
N VAL A 5 17.25 -5.77 12.77
CA VAL A 5 17.91 -4.46 12.78
C VAL A 5 18.85 -4.27 13.99
N GLU A 6 18.48 -4.81 15.15
CA GLU A 6 19.34 -4.77 16.34
C GLU A 6 20.70 -5.41 16.09
N ARG A 7 20.76 -6.44 15.22
CA ARG A 7 21.98 -7.24 14.94
C ARG A 7 22.73 -6.81 13.69
N ALA A 8 22.09 -6.00 12.85
CA ALA A 8 22.71 -5.52 11.62
C ALA A 8 23.73 -4.41 11.93
N ASN A 9 24.84 -4.34 11.17
CA ASN A 9 25.93 -3.39 11.40
C ASN A 9 26.03 -2.28 10.33
N GLY A 10 25.19 -2.34 9.28
CA GLY A 10 25.19 -1.34 8.22
C GLY A 10 24.64 0.02 8.65
N GLU A 11 25.00 1.07 7.95
CA GLU A 11 24.47 2.42 8.13
C GLU A 11 22.98 2.47 7.75
N TYR A 12 22.64 1.84 6.64
CA TYR A 12 21.26 1.69 6.17
C TYR A 12 20.77 0.25 6.33
N MET A 13 19.55 0.10 6.80
CA MET A 13 18.84 -1.18 6.90
C MET A 13 17.90 -1.32 5.73
N LEU A 14 18.11 -2.34 4.90
CA LEU A 14 17.18 -2.71 3.83
C LEU A 14 16.21 -3.77 4.35
N ILE A 15 14.94 -3.47 4.32
CA ILE A 15 13.85 -4.34 4.75
C ILE A 15 13.09 -4.78 3.51
N LEU A 16 13.12 -6.07 3.26
CA LEU A 16 12.51 -6.71 2.10
C LEU A 16 11.62 -7.86 2.57
N ASP A 17 10.48 -8.05 1.92
CA ASP A 17 9.64 -9.21 2.20
C ASP A 17 10.20 -10.46 1.46
N SER A 18 10.03 -11.63 2.04
CA SER A 18 10.57 -12.89 1.49
C SER A 18 9.92 -13.36 0.19
N ASP A 19 8.83 -12.72 -0.22
CA ASP A 19 8.14 -12.94 -1.48
C ASP A 19 8.48 -11.86 -2.55
N CYS A 20 9.60 -11.14 -2.35
CA CYS A 20 10.18 -10.22 -3.32
C CYS A 20 11.38 -10.87 -4.04
N ILE A 21 11.52 -10.56 -5.33
CA ILE A 21 12.72 -10.82 -6.13
C ILE A 21 13.38 -9.47 -6.39
N ILE A 22 14.67 -9.39 -6.11
CA ILE A 22 15.49 -8.19 -6.21
C ILE A 22 16.21 -8.21 -7.56
N PRO A 23 16.18 -7.15 -8.38
CA PRO A 23 17.02 -7.03 -9.56
C PRO A 23 18.51 -7.03 -9.21
N GLU A 24 19.35 -7.52 -10.10
CA GLU A 24 20.81 -7.58 -9.90
C GLU A 24 21.45 -6.22 -9.62
N ASN A 25 20.93 -5.17 -10.24
CA ASN A 25 21.41 -3.80 -10.08
C ASN A 25 20.79 -3.04 -8.88
N TYR A 26 19.91 -3.66 -8.10
CA TYR A 26 19.15 -2.99 -7.04
C TYR A 26 20.03 -2.18 -6.07
N LEU A 27 21.09 -2.78 -5.54
CA LEU A 27 21.98 -2.08 -4.59
C LEU A 27 22.72 -0.92 -5.24
N LYS A 28 23.13 -1.07 -6.50
CA LYS A 28 23.77 -0.01 -7.28
C LYS A 28 22.81 1.18 -7.47
N GLU A 29 21.56 0.92 -7.76
CA GLU A 29 20.54 1.98 -7.91
C GLU A 29 20.26 2.67 -6.57
N VAL A 30 20.19 1.92 -5.47
CA VAL A 30 20.05 2.49 -4.12
C VAL A 30 21.23 3.41 -3.80
N GLU A 31 22.46 2.98 -4.07
CA GLU A 31 23.67 3.76 -3.82
C GLU A 31 23.67 5.04 -4.67
N ALA A 32 23.37 4.93 -5.96
CA ALA A 32 23.30 6.08 -6.87
C ALA A 32 22.25 7.12 -6.42
N GLU A 33 21.08 6.67 -5.98
CA GLU A 33 20.05 7.57 -5.45
C GLU A 33 20.46 8.25 -4.14
N LEU A 34 21.12 7.54 -3.23
CA LEU A 34 21.64 8.10 -1.97
C LEU A 34 22.77 9.11 -2.21
N GLN A 35 23.61 8.89 -3.23
CA GLN A 35 24.65 9.84 -3.63
C GLN A 35 24.06 11.10 -4.26
N ARG A 36 22.99 10.94 -5.05
CA ARG A 36 22.30 12.05 -5.70
C ARG A 36 21.57 12.94 -4.71
N GLU A 37 20.91 12.33 -3.74
CA GLU A 37 20.04 13.05 -2.81
C GLU A 37 19.91 12.31 -1.48
N LYS A 38 20.34 12.97 -0.39
CA LYS A 38 20.25 12.37 0.95
C LYS A 38 18.82 12.00 1.32
N ALA A 39 18.67 10.81 1.92
CA ALA A 39 17.42 10.30 2.46
C ALA A 39 17.68 9.60 3.79
N ASP A 40 16.87 9.87 4.80
CA ASP A 40 16.90 9.14 6.06
C ASP A 40 16.15 7.82 5.96
N ALA A 41 15.13 7.80 5.10
CA ALA A 41 14.40 6.61 4.71
C ALA A 41 14.00 6.68 3.24
N PHE A 42 13.86 5.54 2.60
CA PHE A 42 13.44 5.44 1.21
C PHE A 42 12.66 4.16 0.95
N GLY A 43 12.06 4.06 -0.20
CA GLY A 43 11.49 2.85 -0.74
C GLY A 43 11.36 2.94 -2.24
N GLY A 44 11.23 1.80 -2.88
CA GLY A 44 11.04 1.70 -4.32
C GLY A 44 9.68 1.09 -4.69
N PRO A 45 9.28 1.22 -5.96
CA PRO A 45 8.04 0.64 -6.46
C PRO A 45 8.12 -0.88 -6.53
N ASP A 46 6.94 -1.52 -6.53
CA ASP A 46 6.81 -2.93 -6.84
C ASP A 46 6.32 -3.14 -8.27
N ARG A 47 6.83 -4.19 -8.92
CA ARG A 47 6.48 -4.56 -10.30
C ARG A 47 5.91 -5.97 -10.36
N ALA A 48 5.08 -6.22 -11.39
CA ALA A 48 4.62 -7.55 -11.71
C ALA A 48 5.75 -8.35 -12.38
N HIS A 49 5.95 -9.59 -11.95
CA HIS A 49 6.87 -10.50 -12.61
C HIS A 49 6.21 -11.12 -13.86
N HIS A 50 7.00 -11.44 -14.89
CA HIS A 50 6.48 -12.01 -16.13
C HIS A 50 5.76 -13.35 -15.94
N SER A 51 6.14 -14.13 -14.92
CA SER A 51 5.52 -15.43 -14.58
C SER A 51 4.18 -15.32 -13.84
N PHE A 52 3.65 -14.11 -13.61
CA PHE A 52 2.37 -13.94 -12.93
C PHE A 52 1.22 -14.53 -13.75
N THR A 53 0.32 -15.24 -13.07
CA THR A 53 -0.95 -15.69 -13.64
C THR A 53 -1.83 -14.48 -13.99
N ASP A 54 -2.86 -14.68 -14.82
CA ASP A 54 -3.75 -13.59 -15.22
C ASP A 54 -4.50 -13.00 -14.01
N VAL A 55 -4.85 -13.83 -13.00
CA VAL A 55 -5.41 -13.35 -11.73
C VAL A 55 -4.42 -12.43 -11.00
N GLN A 56 -3.15 -12.81 -10.94
CA GLN A 56 -2.12 -11.98 -10.32
C GLN A 56 -1.86 -10.67 -11.09
N LYS A 57 -1.91 -10.72 -12.43
CA LYS A 57 -1.83 -9.50 -13.26
C LYS A 57 -3.00 -8.57 -13.03
N ALA A 58 -4.22 -9.11 -12.97
CA ALA A 58 -5.44 -8.35 -12.66
C ALA A 58 -5.37 -7.71 -11.26
N ILE A 59 -4.94 -8.47 -10.24
CA ILE A 59 -4.71 -7.96 -8.90
C ILE A 59 -3.64 -6.87 -8.90
N ASN A 60 -2.54 -7.07 -9.63
CA ASN A 60 -1.51 -6.05 -9.75
C ASN A 60 -2.07 -4.76 -10.35
N TYR A 61 -2.82 -4.86 -11.44
CA TYR A 61 -3.50 -3.70 -12.06
C TYR A 61 -4.43 -3.00 -11.05
N ALA A 62 -5.29 -3.75 -10.35
CA ALA A 62 -6.17 -3.21 -9.34
C ALA A 62 -5.42 -2.51 -8.18
N MET A 63 -4.20 -2.95 -7.84
CA MET A 63 -3.39 -2.35 -6.77
C MET A 63 -2.55 -1.16 -7.19
N THR A 64 -2.32 -0.96 -8.50
CA THR A 64 -1.41 0.08 -9.01
C THR A 64 -2.10 1.10 -9.92
N SER A 65 -3.31 0.79 -10.42
CA SER A 65 -4.08 1.68 -11.28
C SER A 65 -4.45 2.98 -10.56
N PHE A 66 -4.40 4.08 -11.30
CA PHE A 66 -4.86 5.38 -10.83
C PHE A 66 -6.34 5.35 -10.41
N PHE A 67 -7.19 4.67 -11.17
CA PHE A 67 -8.64 4.59 -10.89
C PHE A 67 -8.98 3.88 -9.58
N THR A 68 -8.16 2.94 -9.15
CA THR A 68 -8.42 2.15 -7.93
C THR A 68 -7.68 2.66 -6.71
N THR A 69 -6.53 3.33 -6.90
CA THR A 69 -5.67 3.75 -5.80
C THR A 69 -5.45 5.27 -5.73
N GLY A 70 -6.06 6.03 -6.65
CA GLY A 70 -5.87 7.49 -6.73
C GLY A 70 -4.41 7.89 -6.98
N GLY A 71 -3.61 7.00 -7.59
CA GLY A 71 -2.19 7.25 -7.86
C GLY A 71 -1.26 7.11 -6.64
N ILE A 72 -1.75 6.63 -5.50
CA ILE A 72 -0.95 6.46 -4.27
C ILE A 72 0.10 5.34 -4.43
N ARG A 73 -0.09 4.41 -5.36
CA ARG A 73 0.83 3.31 -5.64
C ARG A 73 1.30 3.32 -7.08
N GLY A 74 2.57 2.97 -7.30
CA GLY A 74 3.12 2.69 -8.62
C GLY A 74 3.37 3.91 -9.53
N GLY A 75 3.15 5.13 -9.07
CA GLY A 75 3.35 6.33 -9.86
C GLY A 75 4.81 6.78 -9.90
N LYS A 76 5.32 7.14 -11.10
CA LYS A 76 6.59 7.86 -11.29
C LYS A 76 6.51 9.34 -10.82
N LYS A 77 5.36 9.80 -10.36
CA LYS A 77 5.17 11.19 -9.91
C LYS A 77 5.68 11.34 -8.49
N LYS A 78 6.50 12.38 -8.25
CA LYS A 78 6.85 12.86 -6.91
C LYS A 78 5.54 13.17 -6.18
N LEU A 79 5.21 12.33 -5.20
CA LEU A 79 4.20 12.66 -4.21
C LEU A 79 4.91 13.54 -3.16
N ASP A 80 4.24 14.57 -2.67
CA ASP A 80 4.77 15.45 -1.61
C ASP A 80 5.23 14.66 -0.37
N LYS A 81 4.60 13.51 -0.12
CA LYS A 81 4.97 12.56 0.93
C LYS A 81 4.87 11.14 0.39
N PHE A 82 6.01 10.46 0.33
CA PHE A 82 6.08 9.05 -0.02
C PHE A 82 6.15 8.21 1.26
N TYR A 83 5.26 7.23 1.40
CA TYR A 83 5.20 6.30 2.53
C TYR A 83 5.81 4.96 2.09
N PRO A 84 7.08 4.68 2.39
CA PRO A 84 7.70 3.40 2.03
C PRO A 84 6.96 2.24 2.68
N ARG A 85 6.93 1.14 1.94
CA ARG A 85 6.25 -0.09 2.38
C ARG A 85 7.30 -1.12 2.77
N SER A 86 6.99 -1.92 3.76
CA SER A 86 7.93 -2.89 4.33
C SER A 86 8.46 -3.94 3.35
N PHE A 87 7.79 -4.14 2.21
CA PHE A 87 8.30 -5.05 1.18
C PHE A 87 9.55 -4.52 0.45
N ASN A 88 9.78 -3.21 0.48
CA ASN A 88 10.93 -2.53 -0.14
C ASN A 88 11.17 -1.20 0.58
N MET A 89 11.82 -1.25 1.71
CA MET A 89 12.09 -0.07 2.57
C MET A 89 13.55 -0.05 2.98
N GLY A 90 14.21 1.06 2.74
CA GLY A 90 15.50 1.40 3.34
C GLY A 90 15.34 2.45 4.42
N VAL A 91 16.10 2.36 5.48
CA VAL A 91 16.09 3.34 6.57
C VAL A 91 17.45 3.37 7.25
N ARG A 92 17.91 4.54 7.59
CA ARG A 92 19.15 4.75 8.38
C ARG A 92 18.99 4.11 9.76
N LYS A 93 20.02 3.37 10.21
CA LYS A 93 19.95 2.59 11.46
C LYS A 93 19.68 3.46 12.68
N ASP A 94 20.33 4.61 12.80
CA ASP A 94 20.12 5.55 13.90
C ASP A 94 18.69 6.10 13.94
N VAL A 95 18.11 6.45 12.77
CA VAL A 95 16.72 6.90 12.66
C VAL A 95 15.76 5.80 13.08
N TYR A 96 16.01 4.55 12.64
CA TYR A 96 15.20 3.40 13.02
C TYR A 96 15.21 3.19 14.55
N GLN A 97 16.38 3.27 15.17
CA GLN A 97 16.56 3.11 16.61
C GLN A 97 15.90 4.25 17.40
N THR A 98 16.14 5.49 16.99
CA THR A 98 15.57 6.70 17.62
C THR A 98 14.03 6.66 17.62
N LEU A 99 13.44 6.18 16.53
CA LEU A 99 11.99 6.06 16.40
C LEU A 99 11.43 4.77 17.02
N GLY A 100 12.26 3.88 17.57
CA GLY A 100 11.84 2.63 18.23
C GLY A 100 11.37 1.53 17.26
N GLY A 101 11.73 1.62 15.98
CA GLY A 101 11.43 0.60 14.98
C GLY A 101 9.94 0.41 14.68
N PHE A 102 9.57 -0.75 14.16
CA PHE A 102 8.17 -1.08 13.88
C PHE A 102 7.36 -1.30 15.16
N SER A 103 6.18 -0.71 15.21
CA SER A 103 5.24 -0.91 16.30
C SER A 103 4.62 -2.32 16.27
N LYS A 104 4.00 -2.72 17.41
CA LYS A 104 3.33 -4.04 17.53
C LYS A 104 1.98 -4.11 16.79
N MET A 105 1.71 -3.21 15.84
CA MET A 105 0.50 -3.27 15.02
C MET A 105 0.54 -4.50 14.12
N ARG A 106 -0.57 -5.23 14.05
CA ARG A 106 -0.67 -6.41 13.19
C ARG A 106 -0.70 -6.06 11.70
N PHE A 107 -1.30 -4.92 11.35
CA PHE A 107 -1.42 -4.42 9.98
C PHE A 107 -1.20 -2.92 9.96
N GLY A 108 -0.45 -2.41 8.99
CA GLY A 108 -0.16 -0.98 8.80
C GLY A 108 1.02 -0.47 9.63
N GLU A 109 1.83 -1.36 10.18
CA GLU A 109 3.05 -1.04 10.94
C GLU A 109 4.07 -0.27 10.09
N ASP A 110 4.09 -0.50 8.79
CA ASP A 110 4.93 0.21 7.83
C ASP A 110 4.47 1.67 7.64
N ILE A 111 3.17 1.90 7.56
CA ILE A 111 2.59 3.24 7.47
C ILE A 111 2.77 3.99 8.81
N ASP A 112 2.53 3.31 9.94
CA ASP A 112 2.79 3.86 11.27
C ASP A 112 4.24 4.33 11.40
N PHE A 113 5.19 3.50 10.98
CA PHE A 113 6.61 3.83 11.03
C PHE A 113 6.94 5.01 10.10
N SER A 114 6.39 5.02 8.88
CA SER A 114 6.55 6.14 7.94
C SER A 114 5.98 7.46 8.50
N ILE A 115 4.83 7.42 9.18
CA ILE A 115 4.28 8.61 9.85
C ILE A 115 5.23 9.12 10.92
N ARG A 116 5.84 8.23 11.72
CA ARG A 116 6.82 8.63 12.74
C ARG A 116 8.10 9.20 12.13
N ILE A 117 8.56 8.68 10.99
CA ILE A 117 9.67 9.26 10.22
C ILE A 117 9.35 10.73 9.87
N PHE A 118 8.18 11.00 9.29
CA PHE A 118 7.78 12.36 8.94
C PHE A 118 7.60 13.27 10.15
N LYS A 119 7.00 12.77 11.24
CA LYS A 119 6.81 13.53 12.48
C LYS A 119 8.14 13.85 13.19
N GLY A 120 9.14 12.99 13.01
CA GLY A 120 10.49 13.20 13.49
C GLY A 120 11.32 14.18 12.66
N GLY A 121 10.75 14.73 11.58
CA GLY A 121 11.45 15.68 10.70
C GLY A 121 12.44 15.03 9.74
N TYR A 122 12.46 13.69 9.62
CA TYR A 122 13.36 12.96 8.75
C TYR A 122 12.89 12.97 7.29
N VAL A 123 13.85 12.90 6.39
CA VAL A 123 13.62 12.94 4.94
C VAL A 123 13.34 11.54 4.42
N CYS A 124 12.15 11.37 3.82
CA CYS A 124 11.75 10.13 3.20
C CYS A 124 11.56 10.31 1.69
N ARG A 125 12.16 9.41 0.86
CA ARG A 125 12.18 9.55 -0.60
C ARG A 125 11.71 8.29 -1.31
N LEU A 126 11.12 8.50 -2.48
CA LEU A 126 10.88 7.43 -3.47
C LEU A 126 12.13 7.30 -4.34
N PHE A 127 12.68 6.09 -4.42
CA PHE A 127 13.75 5.70 -5.34
C PHE A 127 13.15 4.89 -6.48
N PRO A 128 12.82 5.52 -7.62
CA PRO A 128 12.07 4.86 -8.70
C PRO A 128 12.80 3.68 -9.32
N GLU A 129 14.13 3.71 -9.33
CA GLU A 129 14.95 2.65 -9.95
C GLU A 129 15.30 1.53 -8.96
N ALA A 130 15.12 1.74 -7.65
CA ALA A 130 15.26 0.70 -6.62
C ALA A 130 13.95 -0.12 -6.47
N TRP A 131 13.46 -0.66 -7.57
CA TRP A 131 12.23 -1.43 -7.62
C TRP A 131 12.47 -2.92 -7.34
N VAL A 132 11.39 -3.65 -6.96
CA VAL A 132 11.41 -5.10 -6.75
C VAL A 132 10.24 -5.77 -7.46
N TRP A 133 10.38 -7.05 -7.85
CA TRP A 133 9.22 -7.86 -8.18
C TRP A 133 8.60 -8.37 -6.88
N HIS A 134 7.34 -8.02 -6.65
CA HIS A 134 6.63 -8.41 -5.43
C HIS A 134 5.46 -9.33 -5.79
N LYS A 135 5.46 -10.54 -5.24
CA LYS A 135 4.46 -11.57 -5.53
C LYS A 135 3.06 -11.12 -5.12
N ARG A 136 2.13 -11.16 -6.07
CA ARG A 136 0.72 -10.88 -5.81
C ARG A 136 -0.01 -12.11 -5.28
N ARG A 137 -1.14 -11.89 -4.61
CA ARG A 137 -2.01 -12.98 -4.16
C ARG A 137 -2.45 -13.81 -5.34
N THR A 138 -2.50 -15.13 -5.16
CA THR A 138 -2.74 -16.11 -6.24
C THR A 138 -4.21 -16.29 -6.58
N ASP A 139 -5.10 -15.84 -5.70
CA ASP A 139 -6.55 -15.97 -5.85
C ASP A 139 -7.31 -14.77 -5.26
N LEU A 140 -8.56 -14.61 -5.68
CA LEU A 140 -9.42 -13.50 -5.26
C LEU A 140 -9.79 -13.56 -3.77
N LYS A 141 -9.90 -14.75 -3.16
CA LYS A 141 -10.21 -14.91 -1.74
C LYS A 141 -9.08 -14.35 -0.87
N LYS A 142 -7.83 -14.68 -1.21
CA LYS A 142 -6.65 -14.13 -0.53
C LYS A 142 -6.52 -12.64 -0.78
N PHE A 143 -6.86 -12.17 -1.99
CA PHE A 143 -6.86 -10.74 -2.30
C PHE A 143 -7.94 -9.99 -1.49
N PHE A 144 -9.15 -10.51 -1.41
CA PHE A 144 -10.20 -9.95 -0.56
C PHE A 144 -9.74 -9.81 0.90
N LYS A 145 -9.14 -10.88 1.47
CA LYS A 145 -8.58 -10.85 2.83
C LYS A 145 -7.51 -9.78 2.98
N GLN A 146 -6.66 -9.58 1.97
CA GLN A 146 -5.63 -8.53 1.99
C GLN A 146 -6.27 -7.13 2.00
N VAL A 147 -7.27 -6.87 1.17
CA VAL A 147 -7.98 -5.59 1.11
C VAL A 147 -8.72 -5.32 2.42
N HIS A 148 -9.41 -6.33 2.97
CA HIS A 148 -10.08 -6.25 4.27
C HIS A 148 -9.09 -5.89 5.40
N ASN A 149 -7.94 -6.57 5.47
CA ASN A 149 -6.90 -6.25 6.47
C ASN A 149 -6.33 -4.83 6.28
N SER A 150 -6.24 -4.36 5.04
CA SER A 150 -5.84 -2.97 4.74
C SER A 150 -6.87 -1.96 5.26
N GLY A 151 -8.16 -2.28 5.20
CA GLY A 151 -9.23 -1.49 5.80
C GLY A 151 -9.10 -1.41 7.34
N ILE A 152 -8.87 -2.55 8.00
CA ILE A 152 -8.63 -2.60 9.45
C ILE A 152 -7.40 -1.74 9.82
N ALA A 153 -6.30 -1.89 9.07
CA ALA A 153 -5.10 -1.07 9.27
C ALA A 153 -5.41 0.43 9.17
N ARG A 154 -6.25 0.82 8.21
CA ARG A 154 -6.61 2.23 8.00
C ARG A 154 -7.38 2.80 9.20
N ILE A 155 -8.32 2.05 9.75
CA ILE A 155 -9.07 2.46 10.95
C ILE A 155 -8.17 2.56 12.18
N ASN A 156 -7.26 1.59 12.37
CA ASN A 156 -6.30 1.62 13.48
C ASN A 156 -5.33 2.82 13.36
N LEU A 157 -4.87 3.12 12.15
CA LEU A 157 -4.05 4.30 11.90
C LEU A 157 -4.83 5.61 12.13
N TYR A 158 -6.08 5.68 11.72
CA TYR A 158 -6.94 6.83 11.99
C TYR A 158 -7.13 7.08 13.48
N LYS A 159 -7.38 6.03 14.28
CA LYS A 159 -7.49 6.15 15.74
C LYS A 159 -6.21 6.70 16.39
N LYS A 160 -5.04 6.38 15.83
CA LYS A 160 -3.73 6.83 16.34
C LYS A 160 -3.31 8.17 15.75
N TYR A 161 -3.65 8.41 14.49
CA TYR A 161 -3.29 9.58 13.70
C TYR A 161 -4.50 10.04 12.86
N PRO A 162 -5.43 10.84 13.43
CA PRO A 162 -6.64 11.26 12.72
C PRO A 162 -6.36 11.92 11.37
N GLU A 163 -5.27 12.68 11.27
CA GLU A 163 -4.81 13.35 10.05
C GLU A 163 -4.37 12.38 8.94
N SER A 164 -4.18 11.11 9.25
CA SER A 164 -3.78 10.09 8.26
C SER A 164 -4.90 9.65 7.31
N LEU A 165 -6.15 9.92 7.68
CA LEU A 165 -7.32 9.58 6.86
C LEU A 165 -7.53 10.67 5.81
N LYS A 166 -7.52 10.26 4.53
CA LYS A 166 -7.79 11.13 3.38
C LYS A 166 -9.12 10.74 2.73
N LEU A 167 -9.79 11.68 2.07
CA LEU A 167 -11.05 11.42 1.36
C LEU A 167 -10.98 10.24 0.39
N VAL A 168 -9.84 10.06 -0.28
CA VAL A 168 -9.60 8.92 -1.18
C VAL A 168 -9.76 7.56 -0.48
N HIS A 169 -9.54 7.47 0.82
CA HIS A 169 -9.74 6.24 1.59
C HIS A 169 -11.23 5.89 1.81
N MET A 170 -12.12 6.87 1.62
CA MET A 170 -13.58 6.68 1.73
C MET A 170 -14.20 6.21 0.40
N LEU A 171 -13.51 6.40 -0.73
CA LEU A 171 -14.05 6.05 -2.06
C LEU A 171 -14.58 4.62 -2.17
N PRO A 172 -13.91 3.56 -1.64
CA PRO A 172 -14.45 2.21 -1.69
C PRO A 172 -15.78 2.07 -0.94
N ALA A 173 -15.94 2.73 0.20
CA ALA A 173 -17.18 2.71 0.99
C ALA A 173 -18.32 3.45 0.23
N VAL A 174 -18.04 4.62 -0.30
CA VAL A 174 -19.00 5.40 -1.10
C VAL A 174 -19.43 4.62 -2.33
N PHE A 175 -18.50 4.00 -3.05
CA PHE A 175 -18.79 3.14 -4.19
C PHE A 175 -19.70 1.97 -3.80
N THR A 176 -19.37 1.25 -2.73
CA THR A 176 -20.18 0.11 -2.26
C THR A 176 -21.58 0.52 -1.87
N LEU A 177 -21.74 1.61 -1.11
CA LEU A 177 -23.05 2.16 -0.75
C LEU A 177 -23.83 2.59 -1.97
N GLY A 178 -23.20 3.22 -2.96
CA GLY A 178 -23.83 3.59 -4.23
C GLY A 178 -24.33 2.39 -5.00
N VAL A 179 -23.53 1.32 -5.12
CA VAL A 179 -23.95 0.06 -5.78
C VAL A 179 -25.11 -0.58 -5.03
N VAL A 180 -25.06 -0.68 -3.71
CA VAL A 180 -26.17 -1.23 -2.90
C VAL A 180 -27.44 -0.41 -3.11
N PHE A 181 -27.35 0.91 -3.09
CA PHE A 181 -28.48 1.81 -3.33
C PHE A 181 -29.10 1.59 -4.71
N LEU A 182 -28.28 1.52 -5.77
CA LEU A 182 -28.76 1.26 -7.14
C LEU A 182 -29.43 -0.12 -7.26
N LEU A 183 -28.88 -1.15 -6.60
CA LEU A 183 -29.51 -2.48 -6.58
C LEU A 183 -30.87 -2.46 -5.87
N LEU A 184 -30.99 -1.73 -4.77
CA LEU A 184 -32.28 -1.57 -4.07
C LEU A 184 -33.30 -0.84 -4.95
N LEU A 185 -32.91 0.25 -5.62
CA LEU A 185 -33.78 0.95 -6.56
C LEU A 185 -34.23 0.04 -7.72
N PHE A 186 -33.31 -0.77 -8.26
CA PHE A 186 -33.62 -1.74 -9.31
C PHE A 186 -34.64 -2.79 -8.83
N MET A 187 -34.46 -3.34 -7.63
CA MET A 187 -35.41 -4.30 -7.05
C MET A 187 -36.80 -3.70 -6.82
N VAL A 188 -36.86 -2.46 -6.33
CA VAL A 188 -38.13 -1.73 -6.17
C VAL A 188 -38.78 -1.50 -7.52
N GLY A 189 -38.03 -1.09 -8.55
CA GLY A 189 -38.53 -0.91 -9.92
C GLY A 189 -39.11 -2.19 -10.51
N LEU A 190 -38.42 -3.32 -10.32
CA LEU A 190 -38.96 -4.64 -10.74
C LEU A 190 -40.23 -5.00 -9.99
N GLY A 191 -40.31 -4.75 -8.69
CA GLY A 191 -41.52 -4.99 -7.89
C GLY A 191 -42.71 -4.18 -8.37
N LEU A 192 -42.51 -2.89 -8.66
CA LEU A 192 -43.56 -2.01 -9.20
C LEU A 192 -44.02 -2.45 -10.59
N MET A 193 -43.10 -2.86 -11.46
CA MET A 193 -43.44 -3.42 -12.78
C MET A 193 -44.29 -4.70 -12.66
N ALA A 194 -43.89 -5.62 -11.81
CA ALA A 194 -44.63 -6.85 -11.56
C ALA A 194 -46.04 -6.58 -11.01
N PHE A 195 -46.16 -5.65 -10.07
CA PHE A 195 -47.42 -5.24 -9.47
C PHE A 195 -48.37 -4.62 -10.53
N ASN A 196 -47.86 -3.71 -11.37
CA ASN A 196 -48.66 -3.13 -12.46
C ASN A 196 -49.09 -4.19 -13.47
N TRP A 197 -48.27 -5.18 -13.81
CA TRP A 197 -48.58 -6.24 -14.73
C TRP A 197 -49.71 -7.17 -14.19
N LEU A 198 -49.65 -7.50 -12.87
CA LEU A 198 -50.69 -8.28 -12.19
C LEU A 198 -52.02 -7.52 -12.01
N GLY A 199 -51.97 -6.18 -11.96
CA GLY A 199 -53.18 -5.33 -11.85
C GLY A 199 -53.90 -5.07 -13.18
N ILE A 200 -53.30 -5.44 -14.32
CA ILE A 200 -53.89 -5.32 -15.66
C ILE A 200 -54.54 -6.62 -16.10
N MET A 201 -54.29 -7.74 -15.44
CA MET A 201 -54.99 -9.04 -15.65
C MET A 201 -56.18 -9.16 -14.73
#